data_c11c88fd2e7b317ab8600bbabf1911e6
#
_entry.id   c11c88fd2e7b317ab8600bbabf1911e6
#
_cell.length_a   1.000
_cell.length_b   1.000
_cell.length_c   1.000
_cell.angle_alpha   90.00
_cell.angle_beta   90.00
_cell.angle_gamma   90.00
#
_symmetry.space_group_name_H-M   'P 1'
#
loop_
_entity.id
_entity.type
_entity.pdbx_description
1 polymer ?
#
loop_
_entity_poly.entity_id
_entity_poly.type
_entity_poly.pdbx_seq_one_letter_code
_entity_poly.pdbx_strand_id
1 'polypeptide(L)'
;MNRVMSNKKIVALYIAPALFLILALIYVPIVQTGYFGLMKWNGIGKMEFIGLKNYAHLIQDSLFWKSAYHSLILAVFSTLSLIGYLFISMILAGKIKGADLLRKIYLIPMLLASVAIAQLWLKIYHPTNGILNSVLVSLGVENPPAWLAEPGIALYAIIVPIIWQYAGFYILIYYAALKNIPDSLEEAAKIDGATPLQIALKIKIPLIMNVIKVTIVLAVVGSLKYFDLIYVMTDGGPNNSSEVMASYMYHKAFKGFDFGYGSAIGFFLLIICLVVTYIIRKLTTQNDDIY
;
A
#
# COMPACT_ATOMS: atom_id res chain seq x y z
N MET A 1 35.78 7.76 18.44
CA MET A 1 34.69 7.73 17.43
C MET A 1 34.74 8.94 16.47
N ASN A 2 34.98 10.16 16.92
CA ASN A 2 34.97 11.37 16.07
C ASN A 2 36.07 11.43 14.96
N ARG A 3 37.25 10.83 15.16
CA ARG A 3 38.33 10.83 14.14
C ARG A 3 38.07 9.91 12.93
N VAL A 4 37.28 8.84 13.10
CA VAL A 4 36.91 7.92 12.01
C VAL A 4 35.82 8.53 11.16
N MET A 5 34.86 9.18 11.78
CA MET A 5 33.75 9.86 11.09
C MET A 5 34.15 11.15 10.35
N SER A 6 35.27 11.78 10.73
CA SER A 6 35.78 12.95 10.03
C SER A 6 36.57 12.62 8.73
N ASN A 7 36.98 11.36 8.55
CA ASN A 7 37.70 10.94 7.35
C ASN A 7 36.76 10.47 6.25
N LYS A 8 36.52 11.34 5.25
CA LYS A 8 35.59 11.08 4.13
C LYS A 8 35.91 9.78 3.37
N LYS A 9 37.18 9.36 3.28
CA LYS A 9 37.57 8.10 2.61
C LYS A 9 37.12 6.87 3.41
N ILE A 10 37.25 6.92 4.72
CA ILE A 10 36.82 5.84 5.61
C ILE A 10 35.29 5.73 5.56
N VAL A 11 34.59 6.85 5.67
CA VAL A 11 33.11 6.89 5.54
C VAL A 11 32.65 6.34 4.19
N ALA A 12 33.32 6.76 3.09
CA ALA A 12 33.02 6.24 1.75
C ALA A 12 33.23 4.73 1.65
N LEU A 13 34.32 4.20 2.22
CA LEU A 13 34.59 2.75 2.20
C LEU A 13 33.54 1.94 2.96
N TYR A 14 33.03 2.43 4.10
CA TYR A 14 31.96 1.75 4.86
C TYR A 14 30.61 1.82 4.17
N ILE A 15 30.31 2.90 3.45
CA ILE A 15 29.04 3.07 2.73
C ILE A 15 29.07 2.37 1.35
N ALA A 16 30.25 2.23 0.73
CA ALA A 16 30.39 1.73 -0.64
C ALA A 16 29.71 0.38 -0.91
N PRO A 17 29.80 -0.66 -0.05
CA PRO A 17 29.13 -1.93 -0.32
C PRO A 17 27.59 -1.80 -0.39
N ALA A 18 27.00 -1.07 0.56
CA ALA A 18 25.56 -0.84 0.60
C ALA A 18 25.12 0.02 -0.59
N LEU A 19 25.87 1.09 -0.90
CA LEU A 19 25.59 1.96 -2.04
C LEU A 19 25.71 1.19 -3.36
N PHE A 20 26.72 0.34 -3.52
CA PHE A 20 26.89 -0.51 -4.70
C PHE A 20 25.68 -1.42 -4.90
N LEU A 21 25.21 -2.11 -3.85
CA LEU A 21 24.03 -2.98 -3.94
C LEU A 21 22.77 -2.19 -4.30
N ILE A 22 22.56 -1.03 -3.71
CA ILE A 22 21.41 -0.16 -4.04
C ILE A 22 21.47 0.29 -5.51
N LEU A 23 22.64 0.75 -5.96
CA LEU A 23 22.81 1.18 -7.34
C LEU A 23 22.61 0.02 -8.33
N ALA A 24 23.24 -1.12 -8.07
CA ALA A 24 23.20 -2.27 -8.97
C ALA A 24 21.83 -2.96 -9.01
N LEU A 25 21.16 -3.10 -7.87
CA LEU A 25 19.92 -3.91 -7.77
C LEU A 25 18.64 -3.08 -7.84
N ILE A 26 18.70 -1.76 -7.64
CA ILE A 26 17.53 -0.89 -7.68
C ILE A 26 17.64 0.11 -8.84
N TYR A 27 18.66 0.95 -8.85
CA TYR A 27 18.74 2.03 -9.84
C TYR A 27 19.00 1.53 -11.26
N VAL A 28 19.90 0.55 -11.44
CA VAL A 28 20.17 -0.01 -12.78
C VAL A 28 18.91 -0.64 -13.38
N PRO A 29 18.13 -1.51 -12.70
CA PRO A 29 16.87 -2.03 -13.23
C PRO A 29 15.83 -0.94 -13.53
N ILE A 30 15.76 0.13 -12.72
CA ILE A 30 14.86 1.26 -13.01
C ILE A 30 15.22 1.93 -14.33
N VAL A 31 16.51 2.24 -14.53
CA VAL A 31 17.00 2.84 -15.80
C VAL A 31 16.76 1.89 -16.98
N GLN A 32 17.02 0.60 -16.80
CA GLN A 32 16.75 -0.43 -17.82
C GLN A 32 15.26 -0.51 -18.15
N THR A 33 14.37 -0.44 -17.17
CA THR A 33 12.92 -0.43 -17.40
C THR A 33 12.50 0.79 -18.23
N GLY A 34 13.03 1.97 -17.93
CA GLY A 34 12.81 3.17 -18.75
C GLY A 34 13.34 3.01 -20.18
N TYR A 35 14.52 2.40 -20.36
CA TYR A 35 15.11 2.11 -21.66
C TYR A 35 14.28 1.10 -22.46
N PHE A 36 13.86 -0.01 -21.85
CA PHE A 36 13.00 -1.00 -22.50
C PHE A 36 11.64 -0.43 -22.91
N GLY A 37 11.12 0.55 -22.16
CA GLY A 37 9.94 1.31 -22.55
C GLY A 37 10.08 2.07 -23.87
N LEU A 38 11.30 2.34 -24.33
CA LEU A 38 11.57 2.95 -25.65
C LEU A 38 11.71 1.94 -26.77
N MET A 39 11.59 0.65 -26.46
CA MET A 39 11.81 -0.46 -27.39
C MET A 39 10.49 -1.17 -27.75
N LYS A 40 10.39 -1.67 -28.95
CA LYS A 40 9.48 -2.75 -29.30
C LYS A 40 10.21 -4.06 -29.03
N TRP A 41 9.76 -4.79 -28.01
CA TRP A 41 10.42 -6.01 -27.55
C TRP A 41 9.43 -6.94 -26.85
N ASN A 42 9.51 -8.22 -27.23
CA ASN A 42 8.67 -9.28 -26.65
C ASN A 42 9.32 -10.04 -25.47
N GLY A 43 10.47 -9.59 -24.99
CA GLY A 43 11.23 -10.25 -23.93
C GLY A 43 12.29 -11.24 -24.46
N ILE A 44 12.24 -11.64 -25.72
CA ILE A 44 13.12 -12.60 -26.38
C ILE A 44 13.52 -12.04 -27.74
N GLY A 45 14.80 -12.18 -28.11
CA GLY A 45 15.27 -11.79 -29.43
C GLY A 45 15.65 -10.31 -29.57
N LYS A 46 15.58 -9.80 -30.81
CA LYS A 46 16.07 -8.44 -31.12
C LYS A 46 15.11 -7.36 -30.60
N MET A 47 15.68 -6.35 -30.01
CA MET A 47 15.00 -5.12 -29.65
C MET A 47 15.03 -4.13 -30.80
N GLU A 48 13.90 -3.49 -31.10
CA GLU A 48 13.78 -2.41 -32.07
C GLU A 48 13.51 -1.11 -31.36
N PHE A 49 14.35 -0.09 -31.57
CA PHE A 49 14.16 1.23 -30.99
C PHE A 49 13.01 1.95 -31.68
N ILE A 50 11.94 2.27 -30.91
CA ILE A 50 10.75 2.95 -31.42
C ILE A 50 10.52 4.33 -30.76
N GLY A 51 11.46 4.77 -29.93
CA GLY A 51 11.37 6.05 -29.21
C GLY A 51 10.16 6.07 -28.24
N LEU A 52 9.43 7.16 -28.23
CA LEU A 52 8.33 7.39 -27.25
C LEU A 52 6.98 6.77 -27.66
N LYS A 53 6.93 5.87 -28.66
CA LYS A 53 5.65 5.31 -29.17
C LYS A 53 4.89 4.55 -28.08
N ASN A 54 5.56 3.76 -27.23
CA ASN A 54 4.91 3.06 -26.12
C ASN A 54 4.29 4.05 -25.10
N TYR A 55 4.97 5.13 -24.79
CA TYR A 55 4.45 6.15 -23.89
C TYR A 55 3.29 6.93 -24.51
N ALA A 56 3.34 7.24 -25.82
CA ALA A 56 2.23 7.86 -26.53
C ALA A 56 1.00 6.92 -26.57
N HIS A 57 1.20 5.63 -26.80
CA HIS A 57 0.15 4.63 -26.72
C HIS A 57 -0.45 4.55 -25.30
N LEU A 58 0.38 4.52 -24.25
CA LEU A 58 -0.06 4.46 -22.85
C LEU A 58 -0.98 5.62 -22.47
N ILE A 59 -0.68 6.85 -22.93
CA ILE A 59 -1.53 8.02 -22.66
C ILE A 59 -2.93 7.87 -23.28
N GLN A 60 -3.05 7.15 -24.39
CA GLN A 60 -4.31 6.91 -25.11
C GLN A 60 -5.01 5.62 -24.68
N ASP A 61 -4.36 4.78 -23.88
CA ASP A 61 -4.89 3.48 -23.46
C ASP A 61 -5.95 3.62 -22.37
N SER A 62 -7.21 3.47 -22.77
CA SER A 62 -8.36 3.57 -21.86
C SER A 62 -8.33 2.53 -20.72
N LEU A 63 -7.78 1.32 -20.99
CA LEU A 63 -7.68 0.28 -19.98
C LEU A 63 -6.60 0.59 -18.94
N PHE A 64 -5.50 1.22 -19.36
CA PHE A 64 -4.51 1.74 -18.40
C PHE A 64 -5.14 2.76 -17.45
N TRP A 65 -5.88 3.73 -17.98
CA TRP A 65 -6.51 4.76 -17.13
C TRP A 65 -7.61 4.20 -16.23
N LYS A 66 -8.36 3.20 -16.69
CA LYS A 66 -9.28 2.44 -15.85
C LYS A 66 -8.54 1.75 -14.70
N SER A 67 -7.43 1.10 -14.99
CA SER A 67 -6.58 0.44 -13.99
C SER A 67 -5.96 1.44 -12.99
N ALA A 68 -5.58 2.63 -13.48
CA ALA A 68 -5.10 3.73 -12.63
C ALA A 68 -6.21 4.24 -11.69
N TYR A 69 -7.43 4.37 -12.18
CA TYR A 69 -8.60 4.73 -11.37
C TYR A 69 -8.89 3.69 -10.28
N HIS A 70 -8.81 2.39 -10.60
CA HIS A 70 -8.96 1.32 -9.61
C HIS A 70 -7.84 1.35 -8.55
N SER A 71 -6.59 1.62 -8.96
CA SER A 71 -5.47 1.80 -8.02
C SER A 71 -5.69 3.02 -7.11
N LEU A 72 -6.31 4.08 -7.62
CA LEU A 72 -6.68 5.26 -6.82
C LEU A 72 -7.80 4.92 -5.82
N ILE A 73 -8.82 4.18 -6.22
CA ILE A 73 -9.86 3.69 -5.30
C ILE A 73 -9.22 2.91 -4.16
N LEU A 74 -8.33 1.96 -4.48
CA LEU A 74 -7.61 1.18 -3.47
C LEU A 74 -6.81 2.10 -2.53
N ALA A 75 -6.12 3.13 -3.06
CA ALA A 75 -5.37 4.09 -2.26
C ALA A 75 -6.28 4.90 -1.32
N VAL A 76 -7.46 5.31 -1.77
CA VAL A 76 -8.44 6.03 -0.94
C VAL A 76 -8.93 5.15 0.21
N PHE A 77 -9.37 3.92 -0.07
CA PHE A 77 -9.85 3.01 0.98
C PHE A 77 -8.75 2.61 1.97
N SER A 78 -7.54 2.35 1.47
CA SER A 78 -6.38 2.06 2.33
C SER A 78 -6.01 3.25 3.22
N THR A 79 -6.12 4.48 2.71
CA THR A 79 -5.85 5.68 3.51
C THR A 79 -6.95 5.92 4.53
N LEU A 80 -8.22 5.72 4.18
CA LEU A 80 -9.35 5.84 5.11
C LEU A 80 -9.24 4.81 6.24
N SER A 81 -8.77 3.59 5.96
CA SER A 81 -8.59 2.55 6.98
C SER A 81 -7.57 2.93 8.06
N LEU A 82 -6.62 3.83 7.76
CA LEU A 82 -5.65 4.35 8.75
C LEU A 82 -6.34 5.01 9.95
N ILE A 83 -7.50 5.62 9.75
CA ILE A 83 -8.30 6.24 10.82
C ILE A 83 -8.75 5.15 11.82
N GLY A 84 -9.26 4.03 11.30
CA GLY A 84 -9.66 2.89 12.13
C GLY A 84 -8.47 2.25 12.86
N TYR A 85 -7.34 2.11 12.19
CA TYR A 85 -6.11 1.57 12.82
C TYR A 85 -5.56 2.50 13.90
N LEU A 86 -5.60 3.81 13.69
CA LEU A 86 -5.22 4.80 14.69
C LEU A 86 -6.12 4.71 15.92
N PHE A 87 -7.43 4.59 15.72
CA PHE A 87 -8.39 4.43 16.80
C PHE A 87 -8.12 3.14 17.62
N ILE A 88 -7.95 2.00 16.93
CA ILE A 88 -7.59 0.73 17.60
C ILE A 88 -6.27 0.87 18.36
N SER A 89 -5.28 1.55 17.79
CA SER A 89 -3.98 1.76 18.43
C SER A 89 -4.07 2.61 19.69
N MET A 90 -4.92 3.64 19.70
CA MET A 90 -5.19 4.44 20.90
C MET A 90 -5.81 3.61 22.01
N ILE A 91 -6.76 2.72 21.67
CA ILE A 91 -7.35 1.78 22.61
C ILE A 91 -6.27 0.85 23.18
N LEU A 92 -5.46 0.22 22.32
CA LEU A 92 -4.41 -0.72 22.72
C LEU A 92 -3.25 -0.06 23.48
N ALA A 93 -2.99 1.23 23.26
CA ALA A 93 -2.00 2.00 24.02
C ALA A 93 -2.45 2.32 25.45
N GLY A 94 -3.74 2.25 25.73
CA GLY A 94 -4.30 2.38 27.08
C GLY A 94 -3.97 1.20 27.99
N LYS A 95 -4.42 1.28 29.25
CA LYS A 95 -4.23 0.23 30.27
C LYS A 95 -5.28 -0.89 30.13
N ILE A 96 -5.35 -1.58 28.96
CA ILE A 96 -6.32 -2.64 28.72
C ILE A 96 -5.69 -4.00 28.97
N LYS A 97 -6.36 -4.84 29.77
CA LYS A 97 -5.95 -6.23 29.97
C LYS A 97 -6.03 -6.99 28.64
N GLY A 98 -4.96 -7.70 28.26
CA GLY A 98 -4.92 -8.46 27.01
C GLY A 98 -4.47 -7.68 25.76
N ALA A 99 -4.13 -6.39 25.86
CA ALA A 99 -3.64 -5.59 24.73
C ALA A 99 -2.44 -6.24 24.00
N ASP A 100 -1.54 -6.89 24.76
CA ASP A 100 -0.38 -7.60 24.18
C ASP A 100 -0.77 -8.80 23.32
N LEU A 101 -1.80 -9.53 23.73
CA LEU A 101 -2.33 -10.64 22.95
C LEU A 101 -3.03 -10.14 21.68
N LEU A 102 -3.87 -9.13 21.81
CA LEU A 102 -4.59 -8.53 20.67
C LEU A 102 -3.61 -8.00 19.61
N ARG A 103 -2.53 -7.32 20.03
CA ARG A 103 -1.49 -6.85 19.09
C ARG A 103 -0.85 -8.00 18.30
N LYS A 104 -0.55 -9.13 18.96
CA LYS A 104 0.00 -10.31 18.30
C LYS A 104 -1.00 -10.90 17.30
N ILE A 105 -2.27 -10.98 17.66
CA ILE A 105 -3.34 -11.48 16.77
C ILE A 105 -3.49 -10.59 15.53
N TYR A 106 -3.49 -9.26 15.68
CA TYR A 106 -3.58 -8.34 14.53
C TYR A 106 -2.39 -8.44 13.57
N LEU A 107 -1.21 -8.88 14.04
CA LEU A 107 -0.03 -9.08 13.19
C LEU A 107 -0.09 -10.37 12.36
N ILE A 108 -0.85 -11.38 12.77
CA ILE A 108 -0.89 -12.69 12.10
C ILE A 108 -1.19 -12.57 10.60
N PRO A 109 -2.21 -11.81 10.14
CA PRO A 109 -2.52 -11.71 8.72
C PRO A 109 -1.35 -11.22 7.87
N MET A 110 -0.59 -10.26 8.37
CA MET A 110 0.55 -9.70 7.63
C MET A 110 1.72 -10.69 7.47
N LEU A 111 1.84 -11.64 8.38
CA LEU A 111 2.91 -12.66 8.35
C LEU A 111 2.60 -13.81 7.39
N LEU A 112 1.35 -13.92 6.93
CA LEU A 112 0.95 -14.95 5.98
C LEU A 112 1.32 -14.56 4.55
N ALA A 113 1.65 -15.56 3.73
CA ALA A 113 1.85 -15.33 2.31
C ALA A 113 0.55 -14.83 1.65
N SER A 114 0.65 -13.84 0.74
CA SER A 114 -0.51 -13.27 0.05
C SER A 114 -1.37 -14.32 -0.66
N VAL A 115 -0.75 -15.37 -1.21
CA VAL A 115 -1.47 -16.50 -1.83
C VAL A 115 -2.33 -17.26 -0.81
N ALA A 116 -1.84 -17.48 0.40
CA ALA A 116 -2.61 -18.17 1.45
C ALA A 116 -3.82 -17.32 1.89
N ILE A 117 -3.63 -16.00 2.00
CA ILE A 117 -4.71 -15.04 2.28
C ILE A 117 -5.74 -15.06 1.15
N ALA A 118 -5.29 -15.01 -0.11
CA ALA A 118 -6.17 -15.08 -1.26
C ALA A 118 -7.02 -16.36 -1.23
N GLN A 119 -6.41 -17.53 -0.99
CA GLN A 119 -7.13 -18.80 -0.91
C GLN A 119 -8.14 -18.85 0.25
N LEU A 120 -7.81 -18.26 1.40
CA LEU A 120 -8.74 -18.12 2.52
C LEU A 120 -9.97 -17.30 2.12
N TRP A 121 -9.74 -16.11 1.52
CA TRP A 121 -10.84 -15.22 1.14
C TRP A 121 -11.64 -15.71 -0.06
N LEU A 122 -11.04 -16.46 -1.01
CA LEU A 122 -11.77 -17.19 -2.05
C LEU A 122 -12.80 -18.17 -1.47
N LYS A 123 -12.45 -18.85 -0.36
CA LYS A 123 -13.38 -19.73 0.35
C LYS A 123 -14.45 -18.95 1.12
N ILE A 124 -14.09 -17.82 1.74
CA ILE A 124 -15.04 -16.95 2.46
C ILE A 124 -16.07 -16.36 1.49
N TYR A 125 -15.64 -15.95 0.29
CA TYR A 125 -16.48 -15.33 -0.75
C TYR A 125 -17.13 -16.34 -1.71
N HIS A 126 -16.98 -17.64 -1.48
CA HIS A 126 -17.55 -18.65 -2.38
C HIS A 126 -19.07 -18.46 -2.49
N PRO A 127 -19.65 -18.39 -3.70
CA PRO A 127 -21.06 -18.02 -3.89
C PRO A 127 -22.06 -18.94 -3.17
N THR A 128 -21.82 -20.25 -3.17
CA THR A 128 -22.74 -21.25 -2.60
C THR A 128 -22.34 -21.71 -1.20
N ASN A 129 -21.06 -21.95 -0.95
CA ASN A 129 -20.56 -22.59 0.29
C ASN A 129 -19.70 -21.61 1.13
N GLY A 130 -19.65 -20.33 0.77
CA GLY A 130 -18.87 -19.34 1.49
C GLY A 130 -19.53 -18.94 2.80
N ILE A 131 -18.72 -18.75 3.85
CA ILE A 131 -19.21 -18.34 5.18
C ILE A 131 -20.00 -17.04 5.09
N LEU A 132 -19.56 -16.07 4.28
CA LEU A 132 -20.21 -14.76 4.18
C LEU A 132 -21.63 -14.89 3.58
N ASN A 133 -21.79 -15.65 2.49
CA ASN A 133 -23.10 -15.87 1.88
C ASN A 133 -23.99 -16.75 2.76
N SER A 134 -23.44 -17.73 3.47
CA SER A 134 -24.21 -18.53 4.44
C SER A 134 -24.80 -17.65 5.57
N VAL A 135 -24.04 -16.70 6.07
CA VAL A 135 -24.52 -15.72 7.07
C VAL A 135 -25.59 -14.82 6.46
N LEU A 136 -25.41 -14.29 5.25
CA LEU A 136 -26.40 -13.43 4.58
C LEU A 136 -27.73 -14.16 4.35
N VAL A 137 -27.68 -15.42 3.89
CA VAL A 137 -28.88 -16.26 3.73
C VAL A 137 -29.58 -16.48 5.07
N SER A 138 -28.84 -16.74 6.15
CA SER A 138 -29.43 -16.90 7.50
C SER A 138 -30.09 -15.62 8.02
N LEU A 139 -29.65 -14.46 7.52
CA LEU A 139 -30.26 -13.15 7.81
C LEU A 139 -31.42 -12.78 6.86
N GLY A 140 -31.82 -13.69 5.96
CA GLY A 140 -32.97 -13.50 5.06
C GLY A 140 -32.63 -12.88 3.69
N VAL A 141 -31.34 -12.80 3.31
CA VAL A 141 -30.96 -12.36 1.96
C VAL A 141 -31.14 -13.54 0.99
N GLU A 142 -32.14 -13.48 0.13
CA GLU A 142 -32.46 -14.58 -0.80
C GLU A 142 -31.38 -14.80 -1.87
N ASN A 143 -30.78 -13.72 -2.38
CA ASN A 143 -29.79 -13.76 -3.46
C ASN A 143 -28.53 -12.99 -3.05
N PRO A 144 -27.64 -13.60 -2.25
CA PRO A 144 -26.38 -12.97 -1.90
C PRO A 144 -25.48 -12.83 -3.14
N PRO A 145 -24.66 -11.76 -3.22
CA PRO A 145 -23.88 -11.46 -4.41
C PRO A 145 -22.76 -12.49 -4.64
N ALA A 146 -22.37 -12.63 -5.91
CA ALA A 146 -21.16 -13.36 -6.31
C ALA A 146 -19.95 -12.41 -6.22
N TRP A 147 -19.44 -12.18 -5.01
CA TRP A 147 -18.49 -11.14 -4.61
C TRP A 147 -17.36 -10.86 -5.61
N LEU A 148 -16.79 -11.91 -6.21
CA LEU A 148 -15.64 -11.79 -7.12
C LEU A 148 -16.03 -11.93 -8.61
N ALA A 149 -17.29 -12.33 -8.89
CA ALA A 149 -17.77 -12.53 -10.26
C ALA A 149 -18.63 -11.36 -10.78
N GLU A 150 -19.00 -10.41 -9.93
CA GLU A 150 -19.77 -9.24 -10.32
C GLU A 150 -18.87 -8.03 -10.54
N PRO A 151 -18.86 -7.42 -11.77
CA PRO A 151 -17.94 -6.31 -12.11
C PRO A 151 -18.04 -5.10 -11.16
N GLY A 152 -19.24 -4.80 -10.64
CA GLY A 152 -19.46 -3.66 -9.74
C GLY A 152 -18.97 -3.86 -8.31
N ILE A 153 -18.68 -5.10 -7.90
CA ILE A 153 -18.36 -5.46 -6.52
C ILE A 153 -16.93 -6.00 -6.38
N ALA A 154 -16.42 -6.66 -7.41
CA ALA A 154 -15.16 -7.44 -7.33
C ALA A 154 -13.98 -6.66 -6.75
N LEU A 155 -13.74 -5.42 -7.19
CA LEU A 155 -12.67 -4.58 -6.66
C LEU A 155 -12.85 -4.32 -5.15
N TYR A 156 -14.05 -3.94 -4.73
CA TYR A 156 -14.34 -3.63 -3.33
C TYR A 156 -14.24 -4.88 -2.45
N ALA A 157 -14.66 -6.04 -2.96
CA ALA A 157 -14.49 -7.31 -2.27
C ALA A 157 -13.00 -7.65 -2.02
N ILE A 158 -12.09 -7.32 -2.96
CA ILE A 158 -10.65 -7.53 -2.76
C ILE A 158 -10.02 -6.49 -1.82
N ILE A 159 -10.56 -5.27 -1.76
CA ILE A 159 -10.07 -4.24 -0.84
C ILE A 159 -10.19 -4.69 0.62
N VAL A 160 -11.23 -5.43 0.99
CA VAL A 160 -11.45 -5.91 2.37
C VAL A 160 -10.30 -6.78 2.88
N PRO A 161 -9.88 -7.87 2.21
CA PRO A 161 -8.73 -8.66 2.64
C PRO A 161 -7.41 -7.88 2.63
N ILE A 162 -7.23 -6.92 1.71
CA ILE A 162 -6.03 -6.06 1.70
C ILE A 162 -5.98 -5.21 2.98
N ILE A 163 -7.07 -4.54 3.33
CA ILE A 163 -7.19 -3.75 4.56
C ILE A 163 -6.95 -4.64 5.78
N TRP A 164 -7.57 -5.81 5.85
CA TRP A 164 -7.38 -6.75 6.94
C TRP A 164 -5.93 -7.24 7.05
N GLN A 165 -5.28 -7.54 5.94
CA GLN A 165 -3.88 -8.00 5.90
C GLN A 165 -2.92 -6.98 6.52
N TYR A 166 -3.08 -5.70 6.16
CA TYR A 166 -2.16 -4.64 6.59
C TYR A 166 -2.55 -3.97 7.91
N ALA A 167 -3.69 -4.33 8.51
CA ALA A 167 -4.17 -3.73 9.75
C ALA A 167 -3.11 -3.77 10.87
N GLY A 168 -2.53 -4.94 11.12
CA GLY A 168 -1.55 -5.13 12.20
C GLY A 168 -0.29 -4.29 12.02
N PHE A 169 0.16 -4.08 10.78
CA PHE A 169 1.33 -3.26 10.48
C PHE A 169 1.11 -1.80 10.90
N TYR A 170 0.01 -1.19 10.48
CA TYR A 170 -0.27 0.20 10.81
C TYR A 170 -0.65 0.38 12.28
N ILE A 171 -1.39 -0.57 12.87
CA ILE A 171 -1.70 -0.59 14.30
C ILE A 171 -0.42 -0.59 15.12
N LEU A 172 0.57 -1.41 14.76
CA LEU A 172 1.83 -1.48 15.49
C LEU A 172 2.65 -0.19 15.38
N ILE A 173 2.71 0.43 14.18
CA ILE A 173 3.40 1.71 13.98
C ILE A 173 2.77 2.80 14.86
N TYR A 174 1.46 2.95 14.83
CA TYR A 174 0.77 3.95 15.65
C TYR A 174 0.88 3.66 17.15
N TYR A 175 0.77 2.39 17.53
CA TYR A 175 0.96 1.98 18.93
C TYR A 175 2.35 2.35 19.44
N ALA A 176 3.39 2.07 18.68
CA ALA A 176 4.76 2.43 19.06
C ALA A 176 4.93 3.94 19.18
N ALA A 177 4.38 4.71 18.25
CA ALA A 177 4.40 6.17 18.29
C ALA A 177 3.67 6.73 19.53
N LEU A 178 2.49 6.19 19.83
CA LEU A 178 1.69 6.59 21.01
C LEU A 178 2.39 6.26 22.33
N LYS A 179 3.11 5.13 22.40
CA LYS A 179 3.86 4.73 23.60
C LYS A 179 5.12 5.57 23.85
N ASN A 180 5.62 6.29 22.87
CA ASN A 180 6.72 7.23 23.04
C ASN A 180 6.29 8.60 23.60
N ILE A 181 4.98 8.85 23.72
CA ILE A 181 4.46 10.07 24.37
C ILE A 181 4.64 9.92 25.88
N PRO A 182 5.29 10.89 26.59
CA PRO A 182 5.42 10.85 28.04
C PRO A 182 4.05 10.86 28.75
N ASP A 183 3.86 9.94 29.71
CA ASP A 183 2.60 9.84 30.48
C ASP A 183 2.28 11.14 31.22
N SER A 184 3.29 11.93 31.60
CA SER A 184 3.13 13.22 32.30
C SER A 184 2.28 14.24 31.51
N LEU A 185 2.31 14.21 30.18
CA LEU A 185 1.47 15.08 29.34
C LEU A 185 -0.02 14.70 29.43
N GLU A 186 -0.30 13.42 29.51
CA GLU A 186 -1.67 12.93 29.68
C GLU A 186 -2.20 13.19 31.12
N GLU A 187 -1.33 13.03 32.12
CA GLU A 187 -1.66 13.29 33.51
C GLU A 187 -1.93 14.78 33.75
N ALA A 188 -1.09 15.67 33.24
CA ALA A 188 -1.29 17.12 33.31
C ALA A 188 -2.62 17.54 32.67
N ALA A 189 -2.91 17.03 31.47
CA ALA A 189 -4.17 17.32 30.78
C ALA A 189 -5.41 16.83 31.58
N LYS A 190 -5.30 15.70 32.26
CA LYS A 190 -6.39 15.21 33.14
C LYS A 190 -6.60 16.11 34.39
N ILE A 191 -5.52 16.65 34.96
CA ILE A 191 -5.60 17.62 36.07
C ILE A 191 -6.30 18.89 35.59
N ASP A 192 -6.02 19.33 34.33
CA ASP A 192 -6.70 20.48 33.70
C ASP A 192 -8.15 20.18 33.27
N GLY A 193 -8.68 18.98 33.55
CA GLY A 193 -10.06 18.60 33.25
C GLY A 193 -10.32 18.19 31.81
N ALA A 194 -9.28 17.89 31.03
CA ALA A 194 -9.45 17.46 29.65
C ALA A 194 -10.11 16.07 29.56
N THR A 195 -11.11 15.95 28.69
CA THR A 195 -11.74 14.65 28.39
C THR A 195 -10.81 13.73 27.57
N PRO A 196 -11.00 12.40 27.60
CA PRO A 196 -10.19 11.47 26.81
C PRO A 196 -10.14 11.81 25.32
N LEU A 197 -11.24 12.30 24.75
CA LEU A 197 -11.31 12.72 23.35
C LEU A 197 -10.47 13.99 23.11
N GLN A 198 -10.49 14.95 24.01
CA GLN A 198 -9.65 16.15 23.93
C GLN A 198 -8.16 15.78 24.01
N ILE A 199 -7.78 14.87 24.91
CA ILE A 199 -6.40 14.37 25.02
C ILE A 199 -6.00 13.67 23.68
N ALA A 200 -6.86 12.84 23.13
CA ALA A 200 -6.59 12.18 21.85
C ALA A 200 -6.39 13.19 20.70
N LEU A 201 -7.34 14.13 20.51
CA LEU A 201 -7.34 15.05 19.39
C LEU A 201 -6.34 16.21 19.52
N LYS A 202 -6.14 16.74 20.75
CA LYS A 202 -5.33 17.94 20.97
C LYS A 202 -3.90 17.65 21.42
N ILE A 203 -3.61 16.43 21.89
CA ILE A 203 -2.29 16.08 22.40
C ILE A 203 -1.71 14.90 21.61
N LYS A 204 -2.36 13.71 21.66
CA LYS A 204 -1.77 12.50 21.07
C LYS A 204 -1.64 12.58 19.55
N ILE A 205 -2.71 12.95 18.82
CA ILE A 205 -2.67 13.03 17.35
C ILE A 205 -1.65 14.06 16.85
N PRO A 206 -1.60 15.30 17.35
CA PRO A 206 -0.58 16.26 16.95
C PRO A 206 0.84 15.77 17.18
N LEU A 207 1.12 15.14 18.35
CA LEU A 207 2.45 14.65 18.67
C LEU A 207 2.93 13.51 17.77
N ILE A 208 2.03 12.69 17.21
CA ILE A 208 2.38 11.63 16.27
C ILE A 208 2.12 12.01 14.82
N MET A 209 1.85 13.28 14.52
CA MET A 209 1.46 13.73 13.18
C MET A 209 2.48 13.34 12.11
N ASN A 210 3.78 13.37 12.41
CA ASN A 210 4.81 12.95 11.47
C ASN A 210 4.71 11.45 11.12
N VAL A 211 4.33 10.61 12.09
CA VAL A 211 4.09 9.19 11.85
C VAL A 211 2.84 8.99 10.99
N ILE A 212 1.77 9.75 11.24
CA ILE A 212 0.55 9.72 10.41
C ILE A 212 0.87 10.13 8.96
N LYS A 213 1.62 11.21 8.76
CA LYS A 213 2.06 11.64 7.41
C LYS A 213 2.82 10.54 6.66
N VAL A 214 3.76 9.88 7.33
CA VAL A 214 4.53 8.77 6.76
C VAL A 214 3.65 7.58 6.41
N THR A 215 2.71 7.20 7.29
CA THR A 215 1.80 6.08 7.02
C THR A 215 0.83 6.35 5.89
N ILE A 216 0.38 7.60 5.68
CA ILE A 216 -0.41 7.99 4.51
C ILE A 216 0.40 7.76 3.22
N VAL A 217 1.66 8.19 3.17
CA VAL A 217 2.53 7.96 2.01
C VAL A 217 2.69 6.46 1.75
N LEU A 218 2.96 5.67 2.81
CA LEU A 218 3.10 4.21 2.69
C LEU A 218 1.82 3.54 2.17
N ALA A 219 0.65 3.93 2.67
CA ALA A 219 -0.64 3.40 2.24
C ALA A 219 -0.93 3.72 0.77
N VAL A 220 -0.76 4.99 0.37
CA VAL A 220 -1.02 5.42 -1.00
C VAL A 220 -0.06 4.76 -1.99
N VAL A 221 1.25 4.83 -1.75
CA VAL A 221 2.25 4.23 -2.65
C VAL A 221 2.12 2.71 -2.69
N GLY A 222 1.84 2.07 -1.54
CA GLY A 222 1.57 0.63 -1.46
C GLY A 222 0.38 0.22 -2.32
N SER A 223 -0.69 1.01 -2.29
CA SER A 223 -1.91 0.77 -3.08
C SER A 223 -1.71 0.99 -4.57
N LEU A 224 -0.98 2.02 -4.99
CA LEU A 224 -0.71 2.30 -6.41
C LEU A 224 0.07 1.18 -7.10
N LYS A 225 0.96 0.50 -6.38
CA LYS A 225 1.76 -0.63 -6.88
C LYS A 225 1.23 -2.00 -6.45
N TYR A 226 0.03 -2.06 -5.87
CA TYR A 226 -0.53 -3.31 -5.36
C TYR A 226 -0.83 -4.30 -6.49
N PHE A 227 -0.48 -5.57 -6.27
CA PHE A 227 -0.59 -6.62 -7.28
C PHE A 227 -1.18 -7.92 -6.71
N ASP A 228 -0.66 -8.41 -5.59
CA ASP A 228 -0.75 -9.81 -5.15
C ASP A 228 -2.17 -10.38 -5.08
N LEU A 229 -3.06 -9.80 -4.24
CA LEU A 229 -4.41 -10.34 -4.09
C LEU A 229 -5.27 -10.10 -5.32
N ILE A 230 -5.08 -9.00 -6.06
CA ILE A 230 -5.77 -8.75 -7.33
C ILE A 230 -5.48 -9.88 -8.31
N TYR A 231 -4.20 -10.21 -8.49
CA TYR A 231 -3.77 -11.25 -9.41
C TYR A 231 -4.28 -12.64 -9.01
N VAL A 232 -4.17 -13.01 -7.72
CA VAL A 232 -4.52 -14.37 -7.26
C VAL A 232 -6.03 -14.57 -7.15
N MET A 233 -6.81 -13.54 -6.74
CA MET A 233 -8.25 -13.72 -6.50
C MET A 233 -9.10 -13.56 -7.74
N THR A 234 -8.76 -12.66 -8.66
CA THR A 234 -9.59 -12.32 -9.82
C THR A 234 -8.82 -12.22 -11.12
N ASP A 235 -7.48 -12.16 -11.07
CA ASP A 235 -6.63 -11.91 -12.24
C ASP A 235 -7.07 -10.64 -13.03
N GLY A 236 -7.51 -9.60 -12.29
CA GLY A 236 -8.04 -8.36 -12.88
C GLY A 236 -9.50 -8.40 -13.30
N GLY A 237 -10.14 -9.59 -13.29
CA GLY A 237 -11.53 -9.79 -13.73
C GLY A 237 -12.62 -9.42 -12.71
N PRO A 238 -13.89 -9.64 -13.07
CA PRO A 238 -14.39 -9.89 -14.42
C PRO A 238 -14.33 -8.63 -15.30
N ASN A 239 -14.12 -8.79 -16.61
CA ASN A 239 -14.10 -7.68 -17.58
C ASN A 239 -13.18 -6.49 -17.18
N ASN A 240 -12.01 -6.77 -16.62
CA ASN A 240 -11.07 -5.78 -16.11
C ASN A 240 -11.67 -4.84 -15.03
N SER A 241 -12.66 -5.32 -14.26
CA SER A 241 -13.31 -4.50 -13.21
C SER A 241 -12.51 -4.41 -11.91
N SER A 242 -11.54 -5.29 -11.72
CA SER A 242 -10.60 -5.24 -10.60
C SER A 242 -9.15 -5.05 -11.05
N GLU A 243 -8.92 -4.80 -12.36
CA GLU A 243 -7.59 -4.54 -12.91
C GLU A 243 -6.97 -3.29 -12.29
N VAL A 244 -5.73 -3.38 -11.83
CA VAL A 244 -4.94 -2.28 -11.28
C VAL A 244 -3.68 -2.06 -12.13
N MET A 245 -2.99 -0.93 -11.98
CA MET A 245 -1.83 -0.61 -12.82
C MET A 245 -0.76 -1.71 -12.82
N ALA A 246 -0.48 -2.30 -11.66
CA ALA A 246 0.56 -3.33 -11.55
C ALA A 246 0.15 -4.67 -12.19
N SER A 247 -1.13 -5.09 -12.08
CA SER A 247 -1.61 -6.30 -12.76
C SER A 247 -1.70 -6.08 -14.27
N TYR A 248 -2.11 -4.90 -14.71
CA TYR A 248 -2.12 -4.54 -16.13
C TYR A 248 -0.72 -4.57 -16.75
N MET A 249 0.27 -3.97 -16.05
CA MET A 249 1.68 -4.06 -16.44
C MET A 249 2.11 -5.52 -16.61
N TYR A 250 1.79 -6.37 -15.63
CA TYR A 250 2.13 -7.79 -15.67
C TYR A 250 1.47 -8.51 -16.83
N HIS A 251 0.18 -8.26 -17.08
CA HIS A 251 -0.53 -8.87 -18.22
C HIS A 251 0.08 -8.48 -19.54
N LYS A 252 0.45 -7.21 -19.74
CA LYS A 252 1.08 -6.76 -21.00
C LYS A 252 2.47 -7.35 -21.18
N ALA A 253 3.32 -7.29 -20.14
CA ALA A 253 4.69 -7.79 -20.22
C ALA A 253 4.75 -9.31 -20.36
N PHE A 254 4.07 -10.06 -19.48
CA PHE A 254 4.29 -11.50 -19.33
C PHE A 254 3.23 -12.37 -19.98
N LYS A 255 1.96 -11.96 -20.00
CA LYS A 255 0.91 -12.71 -20.70
C LYS A 255 0.77 -12.30 -22.17
N GLY A 256 0.93 -11.00 -22.45
CA GLY A 256 0.84 -10.44 -23.80
C GLY A 256 2.15 -10.46 -24.59
N PHE A 257 3.26 -10.83 -23.94
CA PHE A 257 4.60 -10.80 -24.53
C PHE A 257 4.96 -9.45 -25.16
N ASP A 258 4.47 -8.37 -24.58
CA ASP A 258 4.81 -6.99 -24.96
C ASP A 258 5.63 -6.34 -23.83
N PHE A 259 6.88 -6.79 -23.71
CA PHE A 259 7.81 -6.33 -22.68
C PHE A 259 8.13 -4.85 -22.81
N GLY A 260 8.22 -4.33 -24.04
CA GLY A 260 8.44 -2.92 -24.28
C GLY A 260 7.34 -2.05 -23.71
N TYR A 261 6.09 -2.38 -24.03
CA TYR A 261 4.94 -1.64 -23.49
C TYR A 261 4.74 -1.87 -21.99
N GLY A 262 4.89 -3.11 -21.50
CA GLY A 262 4.85 -3.40 -20.07
C GLY A 262 5.90 -2.62 -19.28
N SER A 263 7.11 -2.45 -19.84
CA SER A 263 8.16 -1.64 -19.23
C SER A 263 7.80 -0.15 -19.23
N ALA A 264 7.17 0.36 -20.27
CA ALA A 264 6.67 1.74 -20.29
C ALA A 264 5.61 1.97 -19.18
N ILE A 265 4.68 1.03 -18.98
CA ILE A 265 3.69 1.06 -17.90
C ILE A 265 4.39 1.07 -16.53
N GLY A 266 5.34 0.16 -16.30
CA GLY A 266 6.07 0.07 -15.03
C GLY A 266 6.87 1.34 -14.70
N PHE A 267 7.54 1.93 -15.69
CA PHE A 267 8.27 3.17 -15.52
C PHE A 267 7.34 4.36 -15.27
N PHE A 268 6.19 4.42 -15.95
CA PHE A 268 5.19 5.46 -15.73
C PHE A 268 4.53 5.34 -14.35
N LEU A 269 4.26 4.12 -13.88
CA LEU A 269 3.77 3.84 -12.53
C LEU A 269 4.77 4.36 -11.49
N LEU A 270 6.07 4.14 -11.69
CA LEU A 270 7.11 4.68 -10.81
C LEU A 270 7.05 6.21 -10.76
N ILE A 271 6.90 6.87 -11.93
CA ILE A 271 6.77 8.34 -12.00
C ILE A 271 5.52 8.80 -11.21
N ILE A 272 4.38 8.13 -11.40
CA ILE A 272 3.16 8.43 -10.62
C ILE A 272 3.44 8.33 -9.12
N CYS A 273 4.07 7.25 -8.66
CA CYS A 273 4.40 7.06 -7.24
C CYS A 273 5.31 8.18 -6.70
N LEU A 274 6.31 8.62 -7.47
CA LEU A 274 7.20 9.71 -7.09
C LEU A 274 6.46 11.05 -7.01
N VAL A 275 5.64 11.37 -8.02
CA VAL A 275 4.85 12.61 -8.07
C VAL A 275 3.85 12.66 -6.91
N VAL A 276 3.11 11.58 -6.68
CA VAL A 276 2.15 11.49 -5.58
C VAL A 276 2.84 11.61 -4.22
N THR A 277 3.99 10.95 -4.05
CA THR A 277 4.80 11.07 -2.82
C THR A 277 5.25 12.51 -2.61
N TYR A 278 5.74 13.17 -3.65
CA TYR A 278 6.17 14.56 -3.57
C TYR A 278 5.01 15.49 -3.20
N ILE A 279 3.85 15.32 -3.83
CA ILE A 279 2.64 16.11 -3.55
C ILE A 279 2.21 15.93 -2.09
N ILE A 280 2.09 14.68 -1.62
CA ILE A 280 1.68 14.40 -0.24
C ILE A 280 2.67 15.04 0.73
N ARG A 281 3.99 14.87 0.52
CA ARG A 281 5.01 15.47 1.38
C ARG A 281 4.91 16.99 1.40
N LYS A 282 4.78 17.63 0.24
CA LYS A 282 4.66 19.09 0.15
C LYS A 282 3.43 19.61 0.91
N LEU A 283 2.28 18.96 0.76
CA LEU A 283 1.04 19.34 1.46
C LEU A 283 1.13 19.11 2.98
N THR A 284 1.96 18.17 3.43
CA THR A 284 2.08 17.82 4.85
C THR A 284 3.23 18.55 5.56
N THR A 285 4.25 19.05 4.85
CA THR A 285 5.42 19.75 5.45
C THR A 285 5.11 21.20 5.84
N GLN A 286 4.13 21.85 5.25
CA GLN A 286 3.80 23.25 5.55
C GLN A 286 3.34 23.54 6.99
N ASN A 287 3.12 22.52 7.81
CA ASN A 287 2.68 22.65 9.21
C ASN A 287 3.76 22.36 10.26
N ASP A 288 5.00 22.07 9.85
CA ASP A 288 6.07 21.70 10.81
C ASP A 288 6.79 22.91 11.43
N ASP A 289 6.52 24.15 10.99
CA ASP A 289 7.16 25.37 11.52
C ASP A 289 6.48 25.96 12.78
N ILE A 290 5.59 25.22 13.45
CA ILE A 290 4.79 25.75 14.57
C ILE A 290 5.19 25.14 15.94
N TYR A 291 6.19 24.23 16.01
CA TYR A 291 6.63 23.64 17.29
C TYR A 291 8.15 23.59 17.42
#